data_ac95bcc53af42a5997bd639f06fc899d
#
_entry.id   ac95bcc53af42a5997bd639f06fc899d
#
_cell.length_a   1.000
_cell.length_b   1.000
_cell.length_c   1.000
_cell.angle_alpha   90.00
_cell.angle_beta   90.00
_cell.angle_gamma   90.00
#
_symmetry.space_group_name_H-M   'P 1'
#
loop_
_entity.id
_entity.type
_entity.pdbx_description
1 polymer ?
#
loop_
_entity_poly.entity_id
_entity_poly.type
_entity_poly.pdbx_seq_one_letter_code
_entity_poly.pdbx_strand_id
1 'polypeptide(L)'
;MRKFLLYIMGVISMLSFQSCLHDDKEVFDESAAERLEHATEETKQILESSTSGWAFQYYLGDEYTSGGCTYLVKFKDGKADVALDLVDDPTDITHSSYDVVKDQGPVLTFNTYNEWMHYFANPNSDGTTSGGDFEFTVMKISNDTIDLKGRTTGNKMRLIRLPENTDWSTYFNAIYDFEDNMFDSYRVMEDGVEQGVVSFNSRRYSYVASDKSVVRNPYCVTPNGIAVPVAFAGDAHNFVQKDGDMNLTATDVASGKSLVLQPLISPSYVIKNVGASVALNDEAQTKEIKLNMANAFTYTSDADWLTINASENGLTLNVAANNEGHPRQATVKVANENGEGEFVVSQMECAKDIFGTYLLQYYDKDGNVCQSTFDVTADNANAIDMPIYLGGKIPLHATLKWNDETLSFDWSSFQYLGGVTLTSGTACSVYNIFLGDQYWSALSTNFTYSAPVSYDAENGTYAIFSEGEVNGEQISSVYLEACNPNPASSNDILGYLDIMQSPVLVKIPADETSAARVKGMMKTKMRCNKVPAFHANPVFGKKFVK
;
A
#
# COMPACT_ATOMS: atom_id res chain seq x y z
N MET A 1 46.73 75.07 -9.32
CA MET A 1 46.14 73.74 -9.49
C MET A 1 45.23 73.29 -8.35
N ARG A 2 45.59 73.53 -7.07
CA ARG A 2 44.72 73.08 -5.93
C ARG A 2 43.33 73.72 -5.84
N LYS A 3 43.19 75.01 -6.25
CA LYS A 3 41.89 75.69 -6.23
C LYS A 3 40.97 75.30 -7.40
N PHE A 4 41.52 74.84 -8.50
CA PHE A 4 40.76 74.37 -9.65
C PHE A 4 40.16 72.95 -9.44
N LEU A 5 40.86 72.13 -8.67
CA LEU A 5 40.37 70.81 -8.29
C LEU A 5 39.18 70.88 -7.30
N LEU A 6 39.16 71.87 -6.39
CA LEU A 6 38.06 72.06 -5.44
C LEU A 6 36.78 72.59 -6.15
N TYR A 7 36.89 73.37 -7.24
CA TYR A 7 35.75 73.79 -8.05
C TYR A 7 35.17 72.60 -8.87
N ILE A 8 36.01 71.73 -9.39
CA ILE A 8 35.57 70.54 -10.13
C ILE A 8 34.89 69.54 -9.18
N MET A 9 35.40 69.34 -7.95
CA MET A 9 34.73 68.49 -6.94
C MET A 9 33.38 69.10 -6.48
N GLY A 10 33.26 70.40 -6.37
CA GLY A 10 32.01 71.09 -6.02
C GLY A 10 30.94 70.96 -7.09
N VAL A 11 31.32 70.99 -8.38
CA VAL A 11 30.39 70.88 -9.52
C VAL A 11 29.96 69.39 -9.69
N ILE A 12 30.85 68.46 -9.46
CA ILE A 12 30.50 67.00 -9.50
C ILE A 12 29.56 66.62 -8.34
N SER A 13 29.70 67.20 -7.15
CA SER A 13 28.77 66.94 -6.04
C SER A 13 27.39 67.57 -6.22
N MET A 14 27.25 68.68 -7.03
CA MET A 14 25.93 69.26 -7.37
C MET A 14 25.20 68.47 -8.47
N LEU A 15 25.91 67.72 -9.32
CA LEU A 15 25.30 66.92 -10.39
C LEU A 15 24.78 65.52 -9.85
N SER A 16 25.18 65.13 -8.64
CA SER A 16 24.72 63.87 -8.02
C SER A 16 23.36 63.97 -7.31
N PHE A 17 22.80 65.15 -7.16
CA PHE A 17 21.49 65.35 -6.52
C PHE A 17 20.32 65.53 -7.50
N GLN A 18 20.55 65.44 -8.82
CA GLN A 18 19.46 65.47 -9.80
C GLN A 18 19.01 64.13 -10.33
N SER A 19 19.50 63.05 -9.72
CA SER A 19 19.12 61.67 -10.15
C SER A 19 17.90 61.06 -9.42
N CYS A 20 17.13 61.89 -8.69
CA CYS A 20 15.95 61.40 -7.96
C CYS A 20 14.66 62.12 -8.34
N LEU A 21 14.57 62.65 -9.53
CA LEU A 21 13.32 63.15 -10.09
C LEU A 21 13.17 62.63 -11.53
N HIS A 22 13.24 61.31 -11.66
CA HIS A 22 12.54 60.65 -12.75
C HIS A 22 11.11 60.44 -12.23
N ASP A 23 10.18 61.15 -12.78
CA ASP A 23 8.79 60.73 -12.85
C ASP A 23 8.83 59.40 -13.60
N ASP A 24 9.00 58.30 -12.86
CA ASP A 24 8.67 56.99 -13.36
C ASP A 24 7.18 57.07 -13.68
N LYS A 25 6.86 57.26 -14.95
CA LYS A 25 5.50 57.02 -15.42
C LYS A 25 5.16 55.63 -14.95
N GLU A 26 4.27 55.58 -13.99
CA GLU A 26 3.76 54.28 -13.52
C GLU A 26 3.35 53.50 -14.77
N VAL A 27 4.05 52.43 -15.04
CA VAL A 27 3.78 51.55 -16.20
C VAL A 27 2.40 50.86 -16.04
N PHE A 28 1.84 50.99 -14.85
CA PHE A 28 0.55 50.43 -14.47
C PHE A 28 -0.33 51.56 -13.89
N ASP A 29 -1.63 51.51 -14.19
CA ASP A 29 -2.63 52.46 -13.71
C ASP A 29 -2.90 52.35 -12.19
N GLU A 30 -2.46 51.25 -11.56
CA GLU A 30 -2.62 50.95 -10.13
C GLU A 30 -1.27 50.73 -9.44
N SER A 31 -1.18 51.11 -8.16
CA SER A 31 -0.02 50.84 -7.32
C SER A 31 0.21 49.32 -7.12
N ALA A 32 1.42 48.92 -6.80
CA ALA A 32 1.73 47.50 -6.50
C ALA A 32 0.87 46.96 -5.34
N ALA A 33 0.55 47.81 -4.36
CA ALA A 33 -0.29 47.42 -3.21
C ALA A 33 -1.76 47.20 -3.64
N GLU A 34 -2.32 48.07 -4.48
CA GLU A 34 -3.69 47.92 -5.01
C GLU A 34 -3.81 46.66 -5.90
N ARG A 35 -2.85 46.42 -6.79
CA ARG A 35 -2.82 45.20 -7.59
C ARG A 35 -2.78 43.92 -6.73
N LEU A 36 -1.98 43.94 -5.65
CA LEU A 36 -1.93 42.81 -4.72
C LEU A 36 -3.24 42.62 -3.96
N GLU A 37 -3.91 43.73 -3.57
CA GLU A 37 -5.25 43.69 -2.97
C GLU A 37 -6.25 43.05 -3.92
N HIS A 38 -6.34 43.54 -5.15
CA HIS A 38 -7.25 43.00 -6.18
C HIS A 38 -6.98 41.52 -6.47
N ALA A 39 -5.71 41.13 -6.66
CA ALA A 39 -5.35 39.72 -6.89
C ALA A 39 -5.71 38.80 -5.70
N THR A 40 -5.58 39.30 -4.47
CA THR A 40 -5.95 38.55 -3.26
C THR A 40 -7.47 38.36 -3.18
N GLU A 41 -8.23 39.43 -3.41
CA GLU A 41 -9.68 39.38 -3.39
C GLU A 41 -10.27 38.56 -4.54
N GLU A 42 -9.73 38.71 -5.77
CA GLU A 42 -10.10 37.88 -6.92
C GLU A 42 -9.84 36.40 -6.66
N THR A 43 -8.68 36.06 -6.07
CA THR A 43 -8.36 34.70 -5.71
C THR A 43 -9.41 34.10 -4.74
N LYS A 44 -9.79 34.86 -3.71
CA LYS A 44 -10.79 34.44 -2.74
C LYS A 44 -12.17 34.25 -3.37
N GLN A 45 -12.59 35.17 -4.23
CA GLN A 45 -13.86 35.07 -4.97
C GLN A 45 -13.88 33.85 -5.87
N ILE A 46 -12.78 33.55 -6.59
CA ILE A 46 -12.69 32.36 -7.46
C ILE A 46 -12.71 31.07 -6.64
N LEU A 47 -11.96 30.98 -5.53
CA LEU A 47 -11.99 29.83 -4.63
C LEU A 47 -13.40 29.51 -4.12
N GLU A 48 -14.13 30.54 -3.66
CA GLU A 48 -15.48 30.40 -3.11
C GLU A 48 -16.58 30.23 -4.18
N SER A 49 -16.28 30.51 -5.45
CA SER A 49 -17.26 30.41 -6.55
C SER A 49 -17.62 29.00 -6.95
N SER A 50 -16.84 27.98 -6.55
CA SER A 50 -17.16 26.59 -6.84
C SER A 50 -18.14 25.99 -5.84
N THR A 51 -19.34 25.63 -6.29
CA THR A 51 -20.38 25.02 -5.44
C THR A 51 -20.04 23.60 -5.02
N SER A 52 -19.31 22.84 -5.84
CA SER A 52 -18.86 21.47 -5.57
C SER A 52 -17.44 21.40 -4.99
N GLY A 53 -16.68 22.52 -5.03
CA GLY A 53 -15.29 22.57 -4.58
C GLY A 53 -14.28 22.32 -5.71
N TRP A 54 -13.12 21.89 -5.34
CA TRP A 54 -11.94 21.76 -6.18
C TRP A 54 -11.25 20.41 -5.95
N ALA A 55 -10.78 19.75 -7.00
CA ALA A 55 -9.82 18.66 -6.91
C ALA A 55 -8.40 19.23 -6.85
N PHE A 56 -7.68 18.93 -5.80
CA PHE A 56 -6.35 19.46 -5.55
C PHE A 56 -5.29 18.39 -5.80
N GLN A 57 -4.59 18.50 -6.91
CA GLN A 57 -3.43 17.68 -7.24
C GLN A 57 -2.26 18.10 -6.36
N TYR A 58 -1.93 17.29 -5.38
CA TYR A 58 -0.99 17.60 -4.32
C TYR A 58 0.21 16.66 -4.36
N TYR A 59 1.42 17.20 -4.26
CA TYR A 59 2.66 16.43 -4.39
C TYR A 59 3.57 16.66 -3.19
N LEU A 60 4.03 15.55 -2.61
CA LEU A 60 4.75 15.49 -1.34
C LEU A 60 6.28 15.49 -1.52
N GLY A 61 6.96 15.88 -0.45
CA GLY A 61 8.42 15.90 -0.36
C GLY A 61 9.07 17.02 -1.16
N ASP A 62 10.21 17.54 -0.70
CA ASP A 62 10.96 18.57 -1.39
C ASP A 62 11.31 18.11 -2.81
N GLU A 63 11.09 18.96 -3.79
CA GLU A 63 11.37 18.65 -5.20
C GLU A 63 10.73 17.33 -5.68
N TYR A 64 9.51 17.03 -5.24
CA TYR A 64 8.74 15.83 -5.61
C TYR A 64 9.37 14.51 -5.17
N THR A 65 10.06 14.46 -4.04
CA THR A 65 10.75 13.25 -3.56
C THR A 65 9.83 12.16 -3.01
N SER A 66 8.57 12.50 -2.68
CA SER A 66 7.56 11.57 -2.17
C SER A 66 6.42 11.34 -3.16
N GLY A 67 5.29 10.78 -2.72
CA GLY A 67 4.15 10.47 -3.58
C GLY A 67 3.24 11.66 -3.90
N GLY A 68 2.19 11.41 -4.70
CA GLY A 68 1.12 12.36 -4.97
C GLY A 68 -0.22 11.88 -4.41
N CYS A 69 -1.10 12.82 -4.06
CA CYS A 69 -2.45 12.53 -3.61
C CYS A 69 -3.43 13.59 -4.14
N THR A 70 -4.71 13.26 -4.11
CA THR A 70 -5.79 14.16 -4.50
C THR A 70 -6.60 14.54 -3.27
N TYR A 71 -6.61 15.84 -2.94
CA TYR A 71 -7.59 16.36 -2.00
C TYR A 71 -8.84 16.83 -2.74
N LEU A 72 -9.99 16.76 -2.09
CA LEU A 72 -11.15 17.57 -2.45
C LEU A 72 -11.28 18.70 -1.43
N VAL A 73 -11.36 19.93 -1.91
CA VAL A 73 -11.40 21.12 -1.06
C VAL A 73 -12.54 22.02 -1.49
N LYS A 74 -13.39 22.46 -0.54
CA LYS A 74 -14.45 23.43 -0.79
C LYS A 74 -14.28 24.62 0.13
N PHE A 75 -14.28 25.80 -0.46
CA PHE A 75 -14.12 27.07 0.24
C PHE A 75 -15.46 27.81 0.32
N LYS A 76 -15.80 28.30 1.49
CA LYS A 76 -17.02 29.08 1.70
C LYS A 76 -16.93 29.92 2.98
N ASP A 77 -17.19 31.21 2.88
CA ASP A 77 -17.27 32.15 4.02
C ASP A 77 -16.06 32.04 4.97
N GLY A 78 -14.85 31.94 4.43
CA GLY A 78 -13.61 31.79 5.20
C GLY A 78 -13.42 30.42 5.85
N LYS A 79 -14.19 29.41 5.46
CA LYS A 79 -14.08 28.02 5.89
C LYS A 79 -13.66 27.13 4.72
N ALA A 80 -12.95 26.06 5.07
CA ALA A 80 -12.57 25.01 4.14
C ALA A 80 -13.03 23.65 4.64
N ASP A 81 -13.71 22.90 3.78
CA ASP A 81 -13.98 21.49 3.92
C ASP A 81 -12.91 20.75 3.13
N VAL A 82 -12.29 19.72 3.72
CA VAL A 82 -11.16 19.00 3.12
C VAL A 82 -11.36 17.49 3.27
N ALA A 83 -11.21 16.75 2.19
CA ALA A 83 -11.16 15.30 2.16
C ALA A 83 -9.91 14.84 1.38
N LEU A 84 -9.41 13.63 1.63
CA LEU A 84 -8.16 13.08 1.10
C LEU A 84 -8.39 11.67 0.51
N ASP A 85 -7.86 11.40 -0.68
CA ASP A 85 -7.99 10.13 -1.39
C ASP A 85 -7.14 8.96 -0.82
N LEU A 86 -6.37 9.21 0.22
CA LEU A 86 -5.59 8.18 0.95
C LEU A 86 -6.29 7.71 2.23
N VAL A 87 -7.55 8.08 2.42
CA VAL A 87 -8.39 7.69 3.56
C VAL A 87 -9.44 6.71 3.04
N ASP A 88 -9.58 5.56 3.70
CA ASP A 88 -10.50 4.49 3.27
C ASP A 88 -11.98 4.91 3.27
N ASP A 89 -12.37 5.87 4.11
CA ASP A 89 -13.72 6.41 4.14
C ASP A 89 -13.85 7.66 3.25
N PRO A 90 -14.48 7.55 2.07
CA PRO A 90 -14.64 8.67 1.15
C PRO A 90 -15.57 9.77 1.67
N THR A 91 -16.21 9.57 2.83
CA THR A 91 -17.07 10.56 3.50
C THR A 91 -16.38 11.29 4.64
N ASP A 92 -15.13 10.95 4.95
CA ASP A 92 -14.38 11.58 6.03
C ASP A 92 -13.88 12.98 5.61
N ILE A 93 -14.61 14.00 6.06
CA ILE A 93 -14.39 15.40 5.74
C ILE A 93 -13.94 16.15 6.99
N THR A 94 -12.80 16.79 6.93
CA THR A 94 -12.29 17.66 7.98
C THR A 94 -12.55 19.12 7.69
N HIS A 95 -12.69 19.95 8.72
CA HIS A 95 -13.08 21.35 8.62
C HIS A 95 -12.05 22.26 9.26
N SER A 96 -11.79 23.40 8.61
CA SER A 96 -10.89 24.43 9.15
C SER A 96 -11.29 25.82 8.69
N SER A 97 -10.57 26.82 9.16
CA SER A 97 -10.59 28.16 8.55
C SER A 97 -9.48 28.23 7.49
N TYR A 98 -9.73 29.00 6.44
CA TYR A 98 -8.73 29.38 5.45
C TYR A 98 -8.74 30.89 5.25
N ASP A 99 -7.68 31.43 4.66
CA ASP A 99 -7.62 32.78 4.18
C ASP A 99 -6.72 32.90 2.94
N VAL A 100 -6.84 33.97 2.21
CA VAL A 100 -5.88 34.39 1.19
C VAL A 100 -5.21 35.66 1.69
N VAL A 101 -3.94 35.53 2.07
CA VAL A 101 -3.17 36.63 2.66
C VAL A 101 -2.23 37.25 1.65
N LYS A 102 -1.85 38.51 1.91
CA LYS A 102 -0.92 39.27 1.09
C LYS A 102 0.51 39.05 1.56
N ASP A 103 1.38 38.62 0.65
CA ASP A 103 2.82 38.54 0.86
C ASP A 103 3.52 39.02 -0.43
N GLN A 104 4.44 38.30 -1.02
CA GLN A 104 5.01 38.59 -2.35
C GLN A 104 4.07 38.25 -3.52
N GLY A 105 2.82 37.96 -3.23
CA GLY A 105 1.69 37.59 -4.04
C GLY A 105 0.56 37.12 -3.13
N PRO A 106 -0.60 36.72 -3.67
CA PRO A 106 -1.63 36.06 -2.88
C PRO A 106 -1.13 34.71 -2.36
N VAL A 107 -1.38 34.39 -1.08
CA VAL A 107 -1.03 33.14 -0.44
C VAL A 107 -2.29 32.53 0.18
N LEU A 108 -2.68 31.36 -0.34
CA LEU A 108 -3.71 30.53 0.27
C LEU A 108 -3.13 29.86 1.50
N THR A 109 -3.77 30.03 2.67
CA THR A 109 -3.33 29.45 3.94
C THR A 109 -4.50 28.79 4.67
N PHE A 110 -4.26 27.62 5.27
CA PHE A 110 -5.18 26.94 6.18
C PHE A 110 -4.80 27.32 7.61
N ASN A 111 -5.34 28.44 8.09
CA ASN A 111 -4.90 29.13 9.31
C ASN A 111 -5.37 28.47 10.63
N THR A 112 -6.26 27.47 10.59
CA THR A 112 -6.52 26.61 11.74
C THR A 112 -6.19 25.16 11.36
N TYR A 113 -5.84 24.38 12.36
CA TYR A 113 -5.50 22.99 12.14
C TYR A 113 -6.63 22.26 11.41
N ASN A 114 -6.26 21.58 10.34
CA ASN A 114 -7.09 20.68 9.56
C ASN A 114 -6.36 19.34 9.50
N GLU A 115 -7.00 18.27 9.95
CA GLU A 115 -6.35 16.98 10.11
C GLU A 115 -5.71 16.49 8.80
N TRP A 116 -6.47 16.51 7.71
CA TRP A 116 -5.97 16.02 6.43
C TRP A 116 -4.98 16.98 5.78
N MET A 117 -5.25 18.27 5.75
CA MET A 117 -4.36 19.25 5.12
C MET A 117 -3.00 19.35 5.83
N HIS A 118 -2.94 19.17 7.15
CA HIS A 118 -1.71 19.21 7.92
C HIS A 118 -1.04 17.84 8.09
N TYR A 119 -1.72 16.75 7.69
CA TYR A 119 -1.26 15.38 7.93
C TYR A 119 0.22 15.17 7.56
N PHE A 120 0.60 15.56 6.34
CA PHE A 120 1.96 15.39 5.84
C PHE A 120 2.95 16.46 6.29
N ALA A 121 2.46 17.59 6.80
CA ALA A 121 3.29 18.66 7.36
C ALA A 121 3.60 18.43 8.85
N ASN A 122 2.82 17.59 9.53
CA ASN A 122 3.06 17.26 10.93
C ASN A 122 4.37 16.48 11.09
N PRO A 123 5.17 16.77 12.14
CA PRO A 123 6.37 16.00 12.41
C PRO A 123 6.04 14.57 12.84
N ASN A 124 6.78 13.62 12.30
CA ASN A 124 6.81 12.24 12.75
C ASN A 124 7.46 12.13 14.14
N SER A 125 7.40 10.95 14.75
CA SER A 125 8.00 10.68 16.07
C SER A 125 9.51 10.92 16.14
N ASP A 126 10.22 10.87 15.01
CA ASP A 126 11.65 11.16 14.86
C ASP A 126 11.95 12.64 14.52
N GLY A 127 10.92 13.49 14.46
CA GLY A 127 11.02 14.91 14.12
C GLY A 127 11.14 15.21 12.63
N THR A 128 11.10 14.20 11.75
CA THR A 128 10.99 14.39 10.29
C THR A 128 9.54 14.69 9.89
N THR A 129 9.32 15.20 8.68
CA THR A 129 7.98 15.34 8.09
C THR A 129 7.91 14.55 6.79
N SER A 130 6.69 14.25 6.36
CA SER A 130 6.47 13.63 5.03
C SER A 130 6.59 14.64 3.89
N GLY A 131 6.90 15.91 4.19
CA GLY A 131 7.08 16.96 3.19
C GLY A 131 5.75 17.48 2.65
N GLY A 132 4.84 17.89 3.52
CA GLY A 132 3.58 18.55 3.17
C GLY A 132 3.61 20.05 3.33
N ASP A 133 2.70 20.72 2.65
CA ASP A 133 2.42 22.15 2.73
C ASP A 133 0.98 22.39 3.20
N PHE A 134 0.75 23.46 3.93
CA PHE A 134 -0.58 23.99 4.23
C PHE A 134 -0.69 25.50 3.91
N GLU A 135 0.37 26.06 3.32
CA GLU A 135 0.45 27.40 2.77
C GLU A 135 0.95 27.35 1.33
N PHE A 136 0.28 28.06 0.43
CA PHE A 136 0.52 27.97 -1.00
C PHE A 136 0.56 29.35 -1.65
N THR A 137 1.65 29.70 -2.29
CA THR A 137 1.71 30.88 -3.15
C THR A 137 0.86 30.65 -4.40
N VAL A 138 -0.05 31.55 -4.68
CA VAL A 138 -0.89 31.51 -5.89
C VAL A 138 -0.07 32.03 -7.08
N MET A 139 0.14 31.17 -8.06
CA MET A 139 0.98 31.46 -9.22
C MET A 139 0.17 31.94 -10.42
N LYS A 140 -1.02 31.35 -10.61
CA LYS A 140 -1.94 31.69 -11.70
C LYS A 140 -3.36 31.30 -11.30
N ILE A 141 -4.31 32.13 -11.70
CA ILE A 141 -5.73 31.88 -11.45
C ILE A 141 -6.51 31.92 -12.76
N SER A 142 -7.54 31.08 -12.83
CA SER A 142 -8.60 31.11 -13.82
C SER A 142 -9.89 30.57 -13.18
N ASN A 143 -10.99 30.65 -13.89
CA ASN A 143 -12.26 30.10 -13.38
C ASN A 143 -12.20 28.58 -13.14
N ASP A 144 -11.40 27.85 -13.91
CA ASP A 144 -11.37 26.39 -13.91
C ASP A 144 -10.15 25.78 -13.21
N THR A 145 -9.06 26.57 -13.09
CA THR A 145 -7.79 26.09 -12.50
C THR A 145 -7.08 27.19 -11.72
N ILE A 146 -6.43 26.78 -10.63
CA ILE A 146 -5.55 27.63 -9.84
C ILE A 146 -4.21 26.90 -9.69
N ASP A 147 -3.13 27.48 -10.24
CA ASP A 147 -1.78 26.96 -10.06
C ASP A 147 -1.20 27.50 -8.76
N LEU A 148 -0.72 26.60 -7.93
CA LEU A 148 -0.18 26.85 -6.61
C LEU A 148 1.28 26.41 -6.52
N LYS A 149 2.01 27.00 -5.58
CA LYS A 149 3.35 26.55 -5.19
C LYS A 149 3.40 26.43 -3.67
N GLY A 150 3.72 25.25 -3.17
CA GLY A 150 3.94 24.99 -1.75
C GLY A 150 5.03 25.90 -1.19
N ARG A 151 4.84 26.44 -0.01
CA ARG A 151 5.81 27.36 0.60
C ARG A 151 6.99 26.65 1.24
N THR A 152 6.76 25.45 1.76
CA THR A 152 7.79 24.61 2.39
C THR A 152 8.55 23.80 1.34
N THR A 153 7.83 23.01 0.54
CA THR A 153 8.42 22.07 -0.42
C THR A 153 8.84 22.72 -1.74
N GLY A 154 8.25 23.87 -2.09
CA GLY A 154 8.45 24.52 -3.39
C GLY A 154 7.78 23.80 -4.56
N ASN A 155 7.02 22.74 -4.32
CA ASN A 155 6.34 21.94 -5.34
C ASN A 155 5.22 22.73 -6.00
N LYS A 156 5.11 22.60 -7.32
CA LYS A 156 3.96 23.13 -8.07
C LYS A 156 2.80 22.14 -7.93
N MET A 157 1.64 22.67 -7.66
CA MET A 157 0.41 21.96 -7.41
C MET A 157 -0.74 22.66 -8.13
N ARG A 158 -1.90 22.02 -8.27
CA ARG A 158 -3.02 22.60 -9.02
C ARG A 158 -4.36 22.25 -8.39
N LEU A 159 -5.21 23.25 -8.21
CA LEU A 159 -6.63 23.10 -7.98
C LEU A 159 -7.35 23.07 -9.33
N ILE A 160 -8.23 22.11 -9.52
CA ILE A 160 -9.09 21.94 -10.69
C ILE A 160 -10.53 22.04 -10.22
N ARG A 161 -11.32 22.93 -10.83
CA ARG A 161 -12.73 23.11 -10.48
C ARG A 161 -13.51 21.82 -10.71
N LEU A 162 -14.25 21.36 -9.72
CA LEU A 162 -15.17 20.25 -9.88
C LEU A 162 -16.43 20.69 -10.65
N PRO A 163 -17.00 19.84 -11.50
CA PRO A 163 -18.30 20.07 -12.12
C PRO A 163 -19.38 20.35 -11.06
N GLU A 164 -20.40 21.11 -11.42
CA GLU A 164 -21.53 21.36 -10.53
C GLU A 164 -22.19 20.04 -10.11
N ASN A 165 -22.61 19.98 -8.83
CA ASN A 165 -23.25 18.80 -8.23
C ASN A 165 -22.35 17.55 -8.17
N THR A 166 -21.02 17.70 -8.19
CA THR A 166 -20.11 16.59 -7.96
C THR A 166 -20.26 16.11 -6.52
N ASP A 167 -20.60 14.85 -6.35
CA ASP A 167 -20.55 14.14 -5.07
C ASP A 167 -19.14 13.65 -4.78
N TRP A 168 -18.58 14.01 -3.63
CA TRP A 168 -17.20 13.71 -3.27
C TRP A 168 -16.95 12.23 -3.05
N SER A 169 -17.90 11.52 -2.46
CA SER A 169 -17.77 10.07 -2.26
C SER A 169 -17.73 9.35 -3.60
N THR A 170 -18.59 9.73 -4.53
CA THR A 170 -18.58 9.18 -5.90
C THR A 170 -17.26 9.48 -6.61
N TYR A 171 -16.71 10.69 -6.42
CA TYR A 171 -15.43 11.08 -7.01
C TYR A 171 -14.26 10.23 -6.48
N PHE A 172 -14.18 10.02 -5.16
CA PHE A 172 -13.14 9.19 -4.57
C PHE A 172 -13.31 7.71 -4.88
N ASN A 173 -14.52 7.18 -4.85
CA ASN A 173 -14.77 5.80 -5.27
C ASN A 173 -14.29 5.56 -6.71
N ALA A 174 -14.48 6.52 -7.62
CA ALA A 174 -13.94 6.40 -8.97
C ALA A 174 -12.40 6.47 -9.02
N ILE A 175 -11.74 7.22 -8.12
CA ILE A 175 -10.28 7.18 -7.95
C ILE A 175 -9.83 5.79 -7.48
N TYR A 176 -10.48 5.22 -6.45
CA TYR A 176 -10.14 3.90 -5.92
C TYR A 176 -10.36 2.82 -6.97
N ASP A 177 -11.51 2.82 -7.63
CA ASP A 177 -11.83 1.88 -8.71
C ASP A 177 -10.81 1.97 -9.86
N PHE A 178 -10.37 3.17 -10.23
CA PHE A 178 -9.36 3.36 -11.27
C PHE A 178 -7.99 2.83 -10.81
N GLU A 179 -7.56 3.18 -9.58
CA GLU A 179 -6.27 2.74 -9.04
C GLU A 179 -6.19 1.22 -8.90
N ASP A 180 -7.23 0.58 -8.40
CA ASP A 180 -7.31 -0.88 -8.24
C ASP A 180 -7.24 -1.63 -9.58
N ASN A 181 -7.69 -1.01 -10.68
CA ASN A 181 -7.69 -1.58 -12.02
C ASN A 181 -6.55 -1.07 -12.91
N MET A 182 -5.72 -0.18 -12.41
CA MET A 182 -4.56 0.35 -13.14
C MET A 182 -3.46 -0.71 -13.26
N PHE A 183 -2.81 -0.78 -14.41
CA PHE A 183 -1.68 -1.68 -14.61
C PHE A 183 -0.40 -1.12 -13.96
N ASP A 184 0.47 -2.02 -13.52
CA ASP A 184 1.74 -1.63 -12.88
C ASP A 184 2.72 -0.95 -13.85
N SER A 185 2.62 -1.25 -15.15
CA SER A 185 3.56 -0.75 -16.15
C SER A 185 2.91 -0.58 -17.52
N TYR A 186 3.41 0.40 -18.26
CA TYR A 186 2.95 0.74 -19.61
C TYR A 186 4.12 1.03 -20.56
N ARG A 187 3.99 0.63 -21.82
CA ARG A 187 4.82 1.18 -22.91
C ARG A 187 4.36 2.60 -23.20
N VAL A 188 5.31 3.50 -23.31
CA VAL A 188 5.05 4.90 -23.68
C VAL A 188 5.20 5.02 -25.19
N MET A 189 4.09 5.29 -25.87
CA MET A 189 4.01 5.38 -27.33
C MET A 189 3.82 6.85 -27.75
N GLU A 190 4.75 7.40 -28.54
CA GLU A 190 4.61 8.71 -29.18
C GLU A 190 4.44 8.54 -30.68
N ASP A 191 3.33 8.98 -31.26
CA ASP A 191 2.98 8.78 -32.67
C ASP A 191 3.13 7.33 -33.15
N GLY A 192 2.81 6.36 -32.28
CA GLY A 192 2.93 4.92 -32.54
C GLY A 192 4.33 4.34 -32.40
N VAL A 193 5.32 5.13 -31.96
CA VAL A 193 6.71 4.69 -31.75
C VAL A 193 6.98 4.59 -30.24
N GLU A 194 7.49 3.44 -29.79
CA GLU A 194 7.84 3.22 -28.38
C GLU A 194 9.02 4.10 -27.97
N GLN A 195 8.81 4.88 -26.91
CA GLN A 195 9.79 5.79 -26.32
C GLN A 195 10.44 5.22 -25.04
N GLY A 196 9.83 4.22 -24.43
CA GLY A 196 10.29 3.59 -23.19
C GLY A 196 9.14 2.97 -22.41
N VAL A 197 9.41 2.66 -21.15
CA VAL A 197 8.44 2.03 -20.22
C VAL A 197 8.30 2.89 -18.98
N VAL A 198 7.06 3.13 -18.57
CA VAL A 198 6.72 3.76 -17.29
C VAL A 198 6.09 2.72 -16.36
N SER A 199 6.56 2.68 -15.12
CA SER A 199 6.00 1.84 -14.05
C SER A 199 5.47 2.72 -12.92
N PHE A 200 4.38 2.28 -12.30
CA PHE A 200 3.66 2.99 -11.24
C PHE A 200 3.67 2.15 -9.96
N ASN A 201 4.08 2.76 -8.85
CA ASN A 201 4.07 2.11 -7.54
C ASN A 201 3.99 3.18 -6.44
N SER A 202 3.13 2.99 -5.45
CA SER A 202 3.02 3.85 -4.26
C SER A 202 2.92 5.34 -4.61
N ARG A 203 2.07 5.68 -5.57
CA ARG A 203 1.86 7.05 -6.09
C ARG A 203 3.12 7.73 -6.64
N ARG A 204 4.08 6.91 -7.08
CA ARG A 204 5.28 7.35 -7.81
C ARG A 204 5.42 6.60 -9.12
N TYR A 205 5.84 7.30 -10.16
CA TYR A 205 6.22 6.65 -11.41
C TYR A 205 7.75 6.57 -11.56
N SER A 206 8.19 5.54 -12.29
CA SER A 206 9.56 5.39 -12.77
C SER A 206 9.51 5.18 -14.30
N TYR A 207 9.93 6.17 -15.05
CA TYR A 207 10.02 6.08 -16.50
C TYR A 207 11.46 5.75 -16.91
N VAL A 208 11.63 4.68 -17.68
CA VAL A 208 12.89 4.27 -18.29
C VAL A 208 12.77 4.50 -19.79
N ALA A 209 13.47 5.51 -20.29
CA ALA A 209 13.47 5.83 -21.72
C ALA A 209 14.28 4.82 -22.55
N SER A 210 14.12 4.84 -23.86
CA SER A 210 14.83 3.95 -24.79
C SER A 210 16.36 4.11 -24.72
N ASP A 211 16.86 5.29 -24.35
CA ASP A 211 18.28 5.58 -24.12
C ASP A 211 18.79 5.14 -22.73
N LYS A 212 17.93 4.49 -21.92
CA LYS A 212 18.18 4.05 -20.55
C LYS A 212 18.25 5.17 -19.50
N SER A 213 17.94 6.39 -19.85
CA SER A 213 17.73 7.44 -18.83
C SER A 213 16.48 7.12 -17.98
N VAL A 214 16.52 7.51 -16.71
CA VAL A 214 15.47 7.21 -15.74
C VAL A 214 14.96 8.48 -15.11
N VAL A 215 13.63 8.68 -15.15
CA VAL A 215 12.93 9.77 -14.48
C VAL A 215 11.99 9.18 -13.42
N ARG A 216 12.02 9.74 -12.21
CA ARG A 216 11.15 9.31 -11.10
C ARG A 216 10.51 10.51 -10.45
N ASN A 217 9.18 10.56 -10.45
CA ASN A 217 8.40 11.62 -9.82
C ASN A 217 7.06 11.08 -9.32
N PRO A 218 6.33 11.83 -8.48
CA PRO A 218 5.00 11.44 -8.06
C PRO A 218 3.96 11.53 -9.18
N TYR A 219 2.81 10.92 -8.94
CA TYR A 219 1.58 11.15 -9.70
C TYR A 219 0.38 11.21 -8.76
N CYS A 220 -0.66 11.91 -9.17
CA CYS A 220 -1.98 11.83 -8.57
C CYS A 220 -2.88 10.93 -9.42
N VAL A 221 -3.76 10.18 -8.77
CA VAL A 221 -4.84 9.47 -9.46
C VAL A 221 -6.04 10.39 -9.60
N THR A 222 -6.71 10.28 -10.73
CA THR A 222 -7.96 10.98 -11.04
C THR A 222 -9.06 9.94 -11.30
N PRO A 223 -10.34 10.29 -11.34
CA PRO A 223 -11.43 9.33 -11.54
C PRO A 223 -11.32 8.42 -12.76
N ASN A 224 -10.52 8.79 -13.74
CA ASN A 224 -10.34 8.03 -14.97
C ASN A 224 -8.92 8.11 -15.54
N GLY A 225 -7.91 8.35 -14.70
CA GLY A 225 -6.54 8.48 -15.19
C GLY A 225 -5.55 8.95 -14.15
N ILE A 226 -4.47 9.58 -14.61
CA ILE A 226 -3.39 10.10 -13.77
C ILE A 226 -3.00 11.51 -14.17
N ALA A 227 -2.47 12.26 -13.20
CA ALA A 227 -1.83 13.55 -13.41
C ALA A 227 -0.40 13.53 -12.85
N VAL A 228 0.55 14.10 -13.59
CA VAL A 228 1.97 14.16 -13.22
C VAL A 228 2.47 15.61 -13.16
N PRO A 229 3.26 15.99 -12.13
CA PRO A 229 3.79 17.37 -12.03
C PRO A 229 4.93 17.62 -13.00
N VAL A 230 5.65 16.57 -13.37
CA VAL A 230 6.76 16.59 -14.32
C VAL A 230 6.45 15.62 -15.45
N ALA A 231 6.45 16.08 -16.68
CA ALA A 231 6.26 15.23 -17.84
C ALA A 231 7.42 14.24 -17.98
N PHE A 232 7.13 12.97 -18.19
CA PHE A 232 8.16 11.95 -18.42
C PHE A 232 8.38 11.65 -19.90
N ALA A 233 7.39 11.97 -20.75
CA ALA A 233 7.50 11.88 -22.19
C ALA A 233 6.72 13.03 -22.84
N GLY A 234 7.29 13.66 -23.87
CA GLY A 234 6.70 14.85 -24.48
C GLY A 234 6.51 15.98 -23.47
N ASP A 235 5.34 16.63 -23.53
CA ASP A 235 4.92 17.73 -22.67
C ASP A 235 3.60 17.45 -21.94
N ALA A 236 3.18 16.17 -21.87
CA ALA A 236 1.92 15.75 -21.26
C ALA A 236 2.00 15.64 -19.74
N HIS A 237 0.98 16.17 -19.07
CA HIS A 237 0.81 16.08 -17.63
C HIS A 237 -0.43 15.30 -17.22
N ASN A 238 -1.40 15.08 -18.11
CA ASN A 238 -2.65 14.40 -17.83
C ASN A 238 -2.89 13.27 -18.83
N PHE A 239 -3.12 12.08 -18.30
CA PHE A 239 -3.41 10.87 -19.05
C PHE A 239 -4.76 10.31 -18.61
N VAL A 240 -5.65 10.03 -19.56
CA VAL A 240 -7.02 9.62 -19.31
C VAL A 240 -7.31 8.30 -20.01
N GLN A 241 -7.96 7.38 -19.31
CA GLN A 241 -8.55 6.19 -19.86
C GLN A 241 -9.93 6.51 -20.42
N LYS A 242 -10.20 6.09 -21.65
CA LYS A 242 -11.54 6.18 -22.25
C LYS A 242 -12.32 4.91 -21.94
N ASP A 243 -13.63 5.04 -21.86
CA ASP A 243 -14.51 3.90 -21.62
C ASP A 243 -14.24 2.75 -22.61
N GLY A 244 -14.01 1.54 -22.07
CA GLY A 244 -13.74 0.35 -22.86
C GLY A 244 -12.30 0.24 -23.42
N ASP A 245 -11.42 1.20 -23.12
CA ASP A 245 -10.00 1.15 -23.50
C ASP A 245 -9.15 0.81 -22.26
N MET A 246 -8.06 0.07 -22.46
CA MET A 246 -7.05 -0.18 -21.41
C MET A 246 -5.89 0.81 -21.47
N ASN A 247 -5.80 1.61 -22.53
CA ASN A 247 -4.76 2.61 -22.71
C ASN A 247 -5.08 3.89 -21.94
N LEU A 248 -4.00 4.58 -21.49
CA LEU A 248 -4.10 5.95 -21.03
C LEU A 248 -3.62 6.90 -22.12
N THR A 249 -4.48 7.82 -22.54
CA THR A 249 -4.16 8.78 -23.60
C THR A 249 -3.94 10.17 -23.02
N ALA A 250 -2.87 10.83 -23.40
CA ALA A 250 -2.59 12.21 -22.99
C ALA A 250 -3.65 13.18 -23.56
N THR A 251 -4.09 14.13 -22.71
CA THR A 251 -5.15 15.09 -23.07
C THR A 251 -4.67 16.52 -23.24
N ASP A 252 -3.43 16.82 -22.82
CA ASP A 252 -2.88 18.16 -22.76
C ASP A 252 -1.57 18.35 -23.55
N VAL A 253 -1.37 17.55 -24.60
CA VAL A 253 -0.16 17.64 -25.43
C VAL A 253 -0.20 18.86 -26.32
N ALA A 254 0.65 19.85 -26.03
CA ALA A 254 0.73 21.11 -26.78
C ALA A 254 1.36 20.93 -28.18
N SER A 255 2.22 19.92 -28.35
CA SER A 255 2.93 19.63 -29.61
C SER A 255 2.04 19.08 -30.72
N GLY A 256 0.79 18.68 -30.40
CA GLY A 256 -0.13 18.00 -31.34
C GLY A 256 0.23 16.54 -31.65
N LYS A 257 1.23 15.99 -30.95
CA LYS A 257 1.58 14.56 -31.05
C LYS A 257 0.59 13.68 -30.29
N SER A 258 0.49 12.43 -30.71
CA SER A 258 -0.26 11.41 -29.97
C SER A 258 0.65 10.75 -28.95
N LEU A 259 0.32 10.87 -27.66
CA LEU A 259 1.03 10.19 -26.58
C LEU A 259 0.08 9.25 -25.87
N VAL A 260 0.42 7.96 -25.88
CA VAL A 260 -0.43 6.86 -25.35
C VAL A 260 0.42 5.95 -24.47
N LEU A 261 -0.10 5.60 -23.31
CA LEU A 261 0.45 4.56 -22.44
C LEU A 261 -0.33 3.26 -22.72
N GLN A 262 0.36 2.28 -23.30
CA GLN A 262 -0.18 0.95 -23.59
C GLN A 262 0.19 -0.02 -22.46
N PRO A 263 -0.76 -0.68 -21.79
CA PRO A 263 -0.46 -1.51 -20.64
C PRO A 263 0.45 -2.69 -20.99
N LEU A 264 1.40 -2.98 -20.12
CA LEU A 264 2.20 -4.20 -20.10
C LEU A 264 1.47 -5.20 -19.20
N ILE A 265 0.59 -6.01 -19.79
CA ILE A 265 -0.23 -6.95 -19.03
C ILE A 265 0.66 -8.09 -18.55
N SER A 266 0.87 -8.15 -17.23
CA SER A 266 1.63 -9.22 -16.58
C SER A 266 0.77 -10.45 -16.29
N PRO A 267 1.37 -11.65 -16.23
CA PRO A 267 0.66 -12.85 -15.79
C PRO A 267 0.04 -12.72 -14.39
N SER A 268 0.68 -12.03 -13.44
CA SER A 268 0.15 -11.79 -12.10
C SER A 268 -1.16 -11.01 -12.10
N TYR A 269 -1.32 -10.03 -13.00
CA TYR A 269 -2.59 -9.33 -13.17
C TYR A 269 -3.70 -10.28 -13.61
N VAL A 270 -3.41 -11.18 -14.56
CA VAL A 270 -4.40 -12.11 -15.13
C VAL A 270 -4.91 -13.11 -14.09
N ILE A 271 -4.02 -13.62 -13.24
CA ILE A 271 -4.36 -14.60 -12.20
C ILE A 271 -4.70 -13.96 -10.85
N LYS A 272 -4.71 -12.63 -10.72
CA LYS A 272 -5.00 -11.90 -9.46
C LYS A 272 -6.26 -12.43 -8.75
N ASN A 273 -7.30 -12.78 -9.52
CA ASN A 273 -8.58 -13.26 -9.01
C ASN A 273 -8.66 -14.78 -8.81
N VAL A 274 -7.63 -15.53 -9.20
CA VAL A 274 -7.58 -16.99 -9.02
C VAL A 274 -7.23 -17.35 -7.59
N GLY A 275 -6.51 -16.45 -6.90
CA GLY A 275 -5.91 -16.73 -5.60
C GLY A 275 -4.65 -17.58 -5.70
N ALA A 276 -4.02 -17.86 -4.58
CA ALA A 276 -2.80 -18.66 -4.52
C ALA A 276 -3.07 -20.14 -4.87
N SER A 277 -4.27 -20.65 -4.60
CA SER A 277 -4.64 -22.03 -4.86
C SER A 277 -6.09 -22.23 -5.31
N VAL A 278 -6.31 -23.27 -6.12
CA VAL A 278 -7.63 -23.78 -6.52
C VAL A 278 -7.82 -25.14 -5.86
N ALA A 279 -8.74 -25.21 -4.90
CA ALA A 279 -9.06 -26.41 -4.16
C ALA A 279 -10.10 -27.28 -4.90
N LEU A 280 -9.84 -28.58 -5.00
CA LEU A 280 -10.69 -29.57 -5.67
C LEU A 280 -10.75 -30.85 -4.83
N ASN A 281 -11.87 -31.59 -4.91
CA ASN A 281 -11.97 -32.93 -4.33
C ASN A 281 -11.23 -33.99 -5.19
N ASP A 282 -11.19 -35.23 -4.70
CA ASP A 282 -10.47 -36.33 -5.37
C ASP A 282 -11.19 -36.89 -6.61
N GLU A 283 -12.42 -36.46 -6.92
CA GLU A 283 -13.16 -36.93 -8.09
C GLU A 283 -12.62 -36.34 -9.38
N ALA A 284 -12.76 -37.09 -10.49
CA ALA A 284 -12.53 -36.52 -11.83
C ALA A 284 -13.55 -35.42 -12.11
N GLN A 285 -13.08 -34.24 -12.46
CA GLN A 285 -13.95 -33.08 -12.62
C GLN A 285 -13.40 -32.06 -13.62
N THR A 286 -14.28 -31.18 -14.04
CA THR A 286 -13.93 -30.00 -14.83
C THR A 286 -14.23 -28.75 -14.03
N LYS A 287 -13.26 -27.87 -13.88
CA LYS A 287 -13.38 -26.59 -13.17
C LYS A 287 -13.16 -25.43 -14.12
N GLU A 288 -14.15 -24.57 -14.20
CA GLU A 288 -14.03 -23.30 -14.93
C GLU A 288 -13.43 -22.23 -14.02
N ILE A 289 -12.41 -21.53 -14.50
CA ILE A 289 -11.79 -20.38 -13.85
C ILE A 289 -12.00 -19.17 -14.75
N LYS A 290 -12.62 -18.13 -14.23
CA LYS A 290 -12.82 -16.87 -14.95
C LYS A 290 -11.58 -16.00 -14.76
N LEU A 291 -11.02 -15.55 -15.86
CA LEU A 291 -9.91 -14.59 -15.92
C LEU A 291 -10.38 -13.31 -16.61
N ASN A 292 -9.67 -12.22 -16.40
CA ASN A 292 -9.97 -10.97 -17.12
C ASN A 292 -9.59 -11.06 -18.61
N MET A 293 -8.54 -11.85 -18.92
CA MET A 293 -8.04 -12.10 -20.26
C MET A 293 -7.20 -13.40 -20.22
N ALA A 294 -7.44 -14.33 -21.13
CA ALA A 294 -6.71 -15.60 -21.15
C ALA A 294 -5.95 -15.86 -22.45
N ASN A 295 -6.42 -15.34 -23.57
CA ASN A 295 -5.91 -15.67 -24.91
C ASN A 295 -4.53 -15.12 -25.27
N ALA A 296 -4.01 -14.17 -24.48
CA ALA A 296 -2.67 -13.58 -24.68
C ALA A 296 -1.55 -14.28 -23.89
N PHE A 297 -1.84 -15.42 -23.24
CA PHE A 297 -0.93 -16.14 -22.35
C PHE A 297 -0.81 -17.60 -22.72
N THR A 298 0.32 -18.20 -22.32
CA THR A 298 0.52 -19.64 -22.34
C THR A 298 0.32 -20.22 -20.96
N TYR A 299 -0.28 -21.40 -20.88
CA TYR A 299 -0.58 -22.09 -19.64
C TYR A 299 0.04 -23.50 -19.70
N THR A 300 0.81 -23.88 -18.68
CA THR A 300 1.40 -25.20 -18.56
C THR A 300 1.22 -25.74 -17.15
N SER A 301 0.98 -27.04 -17.03
CA SER A 301 0.96 -27.77 -15.76
C SER A 301 2.21 -28.63 -15.65
N ASP A 302 2.73 -28.80 -14.44
CA ASP A 302 3.79 -29.76 -14.10
C ASP A 302 3.26 -31.17 -13.82
N ALA A 303 1.94 -31.39 -13.93
CA ALA A 303 1.29 -32.66 -13.60
C ALA A 303 0.44 -33.20 -14.76
N ASP A 304 0.60 -34.48 -15.07
CA ASP A 304 -0.13 -35.18 -16.15
C ASP A 304 -1.64 -35.35 -15.87
N TRP A 305 -2.04 -35.26 -14.61
CA TRP A 305 -3.44 -35.39 -14.20
C TRP A 305 -4.26 -34.11 -14.38
N LEU A 306 -3.62 -33.00 -14.74
CA LEU A 306 -4.25 -31.70 -14.95
C LEU A 306 -4.03 -31.22 -16.40
N THR A 307 -5.12 -31.13 -17.15
CA THR A 307 -5.12 -30.56 -18.50
C THR A 307 -5.80 -29.19 -18.51
N ILE A 308 -5.15 -28.19 -19.12
CA ILE A 308 -5.61 -26.81 -19.14
C ILE A 308 -6.02 -26.45 -20.56
N ASN A 309 -7.24 -25.94 -20.73
CA ASN A 309 -7.73 -25.36 -21.97
C ASN A 309 -8.07 -23.88 -21.73
N ALA A 310 -7.38 -22.98 -22.44
CA ALA A 310 -7.66 -21.56 -22.39
C ALA A 310 -8.78 -21.18 -23.35
N SER A 311 -9.63 -20.25 -22.93
CA SER A 311 -10.63 -19.56 -23.71
C SER A 311 -10.33 -18.05 -23.72
N GLU A 312 -11.18 -17.23 -24.32
CA GLU A 312 -10.96 -15.78 -24.39
C GLU A 312 -10.84 -15.15 -22.99
N ASN A 313 -11.73 -15.54 -22.06
CA ASN A 313 -11.85 -14.92 -20.75
C ASN A 313 -11.77 -15.95 -19.59
N GLY A 314 -11.13 -17.09 -19.79
CA GLY A 314 -11.08 -18.10 -18.75
C GLY A 314 -10.26 -19.33 -19.09
N LEU A 315 -10.15 -20.21 -18.08
CA LEU A 315 -9.51 -21.51 -18.19
C LEU A 315 -10.50 -22.61 -17.83
N THR A 316 -10.48 -23.68 -18.60
CA THR A 316 -11.13 -24.95 -18.25
C THR A 316 -10.05 -25.90 -17.76
N LEU A 317 -10.06 -26.24 -16.48
CA LEU A 317 -9.20 -27.24 -15.86
C LEU A 317 -9.90 -28.61 -15.91
N ASN A 318 -9.35 -29.56 -16.67
CA ASN A 318 -9.81 -30.94 -16.67
C ASN A 318 -8.89 -31.75 -15.78
N VAL A 319 -9.46 -32.28 -14.70
CA VAL A 319 -8.75 -32.87 -13.57
C VAL A 319 -9.10 -34.36 -13.48
N ALA A 320 -8.11 -35.24 -13.54
CA ALA A 320 -8.32 -36.68 -13.36
C ALA A 320 -8.57 -37.01 -11.88
N ALA A 321 -9.28 -38.13 -11.62
CA ALA A 321 -9.51 -38.60 -10.25
C ALA A 321 -8.17 -38.83 -9.51
N ASN A 322 -8.10 -38.42 -8.26
CA ASN A 322 -6.99 -38.74 -7.36
C ASN A 322 -7.24 -40.07 -6.64
N ASN A 323 -6.55 -41.10 -7.06
CA ASN A 323 -6.62 -42.41 -6.45
C ASN A 323 -5.35 -42.79 -5.65
N GLU A 324 -4.49 -41.80 -5.38
CA GLU A 324 -3.16 -42.02 -4.79
C GLU A 324 -3.21 -42.23 -3.27
N GLY A 325 -4.32 -41.90 -2.63
CA GLY A 325 -4.50 -42.09 -1.18
C GLY A 325 -3.89 -40.95 -0.33
N HIS A 326 -3.43 -39.89 -0.95
CA HIS A 326 -2.88 -38.68 -0.32
C HIS A 326 -3.21 -37.44 -1.13
N PRO A 327 -3.10 -36.21 -0.57
CA PRO A 327 -3.26 -34.96 -1.33
C PRO A 327 -2.25 -34.89 -2.46
N ARG A 328 -2.63 -34.24 -3.55
CA ARG A 328 -1.69 -33.91 -4.63
C ARG A 328 -1.90 -32.47 -5.12
N GLN A 329 -0.84 -31.89 -5.62
CA GLN A 329 -0.82 -30.52 -6.11
C GLN A 329 -0.17 -30.45 -7.49
N ALA A 330 -0.60 -29.48 -8.28
CA ALA A 330 -0.01 -29.15 -9.55
C ALA A 330 0.20 -27.64 -9.63
N THR A 331 1.38 -27.22 -10.09
CA THR A 331 1.66 -25.83 -10.38
C THR A 331 1.24 -25.50 -11.80
N VAL A 332 0.38 -24.52 -11.94
CA VAL A 332 0.01 -23.95 -13.23
C VAL A 332 0.84 -22.71 -13.49
N LYS A 333 1.75 -22.79 -14.45
CA LYS A 333 2.54 -21.63 -14.91
C LYS A 333 1.78 -20.88 -15.99
N VAL A 334 1.79 -19.57 -15.85
CA VAL A 334 1.18 -18.60 -16.77
C VAL A 334 2.28 -17.69 -17.27
N ALA A 335 2.46 -17.57 -18.58
CA ALA A 335 3.54 -16.79 -19.14
C ALA A 335 3.13 -16.03 -20.41
N ASN A 336 3.73 -14.87 -20.60
CA ASN A 336 3.77 -14.11 -21.85
C ASN A 336 5.12 -13.39 -22.01
N GLU A 337 5.23 -12.50 -22.99
CA GLU A 337 6.45 -11.70 -23.21
C GLU A 337 6.81 -10.76 -22.04
N ASN A 338 5.86 -10.46 -21.14
CA ASN A 338 6.02 -9.53 -20.02
C ASN A 338 6.37 -10.24 -18.69
N GLY A 339 6.47 -11.55 -18.68
CA GLY A 339 6.91 -12.31 -17.49
C GLY A 339 6.22 -13.65 -17.29
N GLU A 340 6.36 -14.17 -16.08
CA GLU A 340 5.78 -15.43 -15.63
C GLU A 340 5.04 -15.22 -14.31
N GLY A 341 4.00 -16.01 -14.09
CA GLY A 341 3.25 -16.11 -12.84
C GLY A 341 2.81 -17.56 -12.63
N GLU A 342 2.32 -17.89 -11.46
CA GLU A 342 1.86 -19.24 -11.15
C GLU A 342 0.73 -19.25 -10.12
N PHE A 343 -0.08 -20.31 -10.15
CA PHE A 343 -1.02 -20.67 -9.10
C PHE A 343 -1.03 -22.18 -8.92
N VAL A 344 -1.52 -22.65 -7.77
CA VAL A 344 -1.54 -24.07 -7.43
C VAL A 344 -2.95 -24.63 -7.61
N VAL A 345 -3.06 -25.84 -8.16
CA VAL A 345 -4.29 -26.64 -8.16
C VAL A 345 -4.08 -27.80 -7.20
N SER A 346 -4.92 -27.92 -6.18
CA SER A 346 -4.81 -28.94 -5.14
C SER A 346 -6.01 -29.87 -5.17
N GLN A 347 -5.78 -31.19 -5.16
CA GLN A 347 -6.82 -32.17 -4.89
C GLN A 347 -6.60 -32.77 -3.49
N MET A 348 -7.59 -32.55 -2.60
CA MET A 348 -7.57 -33.09 -1.25
C MET A 348 -8.99 -33.21 -0.65
N GLU A 349 -9.16 -34.11 0.27
CA GLU A 349 -10.42 -34.32 1.02
C GLU A 349 -10.17 -34.16 2.52
N CYS A 350 -10.93 -33.29 3.18
CA CYS A 350 -10.74 -33.01 4.60
C CYS A 350 -10.77 -34.27 5.48
N ALA A 351 -11.77 -35.13 5.25
CA ALA A 351 -11.93 -36.35 6.05
C ALA A 351 -10.73 -37.32 5.98
N LYS A 352 -10.07 -37.40 4.84
CA LYS A 352 -8.96 -38.28 4.55
C LYS A 352 -7.60 -37.61 4.78
N ASP A 353 -7.47 -36.42 4.21
CA ASP A 353 -6.16 -35.75 4.06
C ASP A 353 -5.85 -34.79 5.20
N ILE A 354 -6.88 -34.15 5.79
CA ILE A 354 -6.71 -33.11 6.78
C ILE A 354 -6.98 -33.61 8.20
N PHE A 355 -8.07 -34.36 8.42
CA PHE A 355 -8.39 -34.81 9.77
C PHE A 355 -7.39 -35.85 10.29
N GLY A 356 -7.03 -35.72 11.54
CA GLY A 356 -6.04 -36.57 12.22
C GLY A 356 -5.26 -35.83 13.29
N THR A 357 -4.22 -36.47 13.80
CA THR A 357 -3.34 -35.90 14.82
C THR A 357 -2.22 -35.09 14.15
N TYR A 358 -1.99 -33.90 14.64
CA TYR A 358 -0.92 -33.02 14.19
C TYR A 358 0.11 -32.80 15.28
N LEU A 359 1.36 -32.64 14.86
CA LEU A 359 2.47 -32.14 15.64
C LEU A 359 2.66 -30.66 15.30
N LEU A 360 2.49 -29.75 16.27
CA LEU A 360 3.02 -28.39 16.19
C LEU A 360 4.50 -28.42 16.52
N GLN A 361 5.33 -27.74 15.71
CA GLN A 361 6.74 -27.51 15.98
C GLN A 361 7.10 -26.07 15.68
N TYR A 362 7.90 -25.45 16.56
CA TYR A 362 8.41 -24.09 16.39
C TYR A 362 9.73 -23.90 17.15
N TYR A 363 10.45 -22.81 16.88
CA TYR A 363 11.59 -22.40 17.66
C TYR A 363 11.17 -21.33 18.68
N ASP A 364 11.59 -21.49 19.93
CA ASP A 364 11.39 -20.48 20.98
C ASP A 364 12.36 -19.29 20.80
N LYS A 365 12.24 -18.28 21.68
CA LYS A 365 13.12 -17.09 21.67
C LYS A 365 14.62 -17.42 21.86
N ASP A 366 14.95 -18.57 22.44
CA ASP A 366 16.32 -19.03 22.70
C ASP A 366 16.82 -20.01 21.62
N GLY A 367 16.00 -20.26 20.58
CA GLY A 367 16.31 -21.16 19.46
C GLY A 367 16.11 -22.64 19.78
N ASN A 368 15.44 -22.99 20.87
CA ASN A 368 15.10 -24.37 21.18
C ASN A 368 13.88 -24.83 20.40
N VAL A 369 13.84 -26.10 20.02
CA VAL A 369 12.68 -26.70 19.37
C VAL A 369 11.61 -27.02 20.41
N CYS A 370 10.44 -26.44 20.25
CA CYS A 370 9.24 -26.69 21.05
C CYS A 370 8.25 -27.52 20.24
N GLN A 371 7.52 -28.40 20.88
CA GLN A 371 6.58 -29.32 20.25
C GLN A 371 5.35 -29.56 21.11
N SER A 372 4.21 -29.77 20.44
CA SER A 372 2.96 -30.25 21.04
C SER A 372 2.14 -31.00 20.01
N THR A 373 1.16 -31.76 20.45
CA THR A 373 0.25 -32.53 19.59
C THR A 373 -1.20 -32.15 19.87
N PHE A 374 -2.02 -32.17 18.83
CA PHE A 374 -3.46 -31.92 18.90
C PHE A 374 -4.19 -32.65 17.79
N ASP A 375 -5.50 -32.85 17.96
CA ASP A 375 -6.34 -33.55 16.99
C ASP A 375 -7.21 -32.55 16.20
N VAL A 376 -7.30 -32.81 14.91
CA VAL A 376 -8.19 -32.10 13.96
C VAL A 376 -9.26 -33.08 13.50
N THR A 377 -10.53 -32.73 13.70
CA THR A 377 -11.70 -33.55 13.36
C THR A 377 -12.77 -32.68 12.70
N ALA A 378 -13.76 -33.31 12.10
CA ALA A 378 -14.91 -32.59 11.57
C ALA A 378 -15.63 -31.74 12.65
N ASP A 379 -15.70 -32.23 13.87
CA ASP A 379 -16.42 -31.61 14.97
C ASP A 379 -15.70 -30.36 15.49
N ASN A 380 -14.36 -30.33 15.43
CA ASN A 380 -13.57 -29.20 15.94
C ASN A 380 -12.95 -28.29 14.85
N ALA A 381 -13.17 -28.56 13.57
CA ALA A 381 -12.56 -27.82 12.45
C ALA A 381 -12.70 -26.30 12.54
N ASN A 382 -13.77 -25.80 13.14
CA ASN A 382 -14.02 -24.37 13.34
C ASN A 382 -13.40 -23.79 14.63
N ALA A 383 -12.88 -24.63 15.54
CA ALA A 383 -12.29 -24.24 16.82
C ALA A 383 -11.31 -25.32 17.30
N ILE A 384 -10.19 -25.44 16.59
CA ILE A 384 -9.15 -26.44 16.86
C ILE A 384 -8.30 -25.93 18.02
N ASP A 385 -8.26 -26.68 19.11
CA ASP A 385 -7.40 -26.39 20.26
C ASP A 385 -5.96 -26.81 19.96
N MET A 386 -5.07 -25.82 19.83
CA MET A 386 -3.63 -26.00 19.60
C MET A 386 -2.85 -25.66 20.87
N PRO A 387 -2.37 -26.61 21.65
CA PRO A 387 -1.61 -26.36 22.86
C PRO A 387 -0.19 -25.88 22.54
N ILE A 388 0.23 -24.82 23.25
CA ILE A 388 1.56 -24.20 23.22
C ILE A 388 2.15 -24.31 24.61
N TYR A 389 3.40 -24.75 24.77
CA TYR A 389 4.01 -24.92 26.08
C TYR A 389 5.07 -23.86 26.36
N LEU A 390 4.71 -22.81 27.12
CA LEU A 390 5.62 -21.78 27.53
C LEU A 390 6.75 -22.35 28.41
N GLY A 391 8.00 -22.18 27.96
CA GLY A 391 9.18 -22.78 28.61
C GLY A 391 9.10 -24.30 28.73
N GLY A 392 8.34 -24.96 27.84
CA GLY A 392 8.14 -26.40 27.82
C GLY A 392 7.30 -26.98 28.99
N LYS A 393 6.63 -26.15 29.78
CA LYS A 393 5.96 -26.57 31.02
C LYS A 393 4.55 -26.02 31.22
N ILE A 394 4.31 -24.75 30.90
CA ILE A 394 3.04 -24.09 31.17
C ILE A 394 2.17 -24.17 29.91
N PRO A 395 1.04 -24.90 29.96
CA PRO A 395 0.16 -24.99 28.79
C PRO A 395 -0.57 -23.67 28.56
N LEU A 396 -0.52 -23.22 27.32
CA LEU A 396 -1.33 -22.18 26.72
C LEU A 396 -2.11 -22.79 25.56
N HIS A 397 -3.24 -22.22 25.20
CA HIS A 397 -4.14 -22.78 24.21
C HIS A 397 -4.48 -21.75 23.15
N ALA A 398 -4.01 -21.96 21.93
CA ALA A 398 -4.44 -21.18 20.77
C ALA A 398 -5.61 -21.89 20.07
N THR A 399 -6.48 -21.13 19.46
CA THR A 399 -7.57 -21.66 18.65
C THR A 399 -7.28 -21.42 17.18
N LEU A 400 -7.18 -22.51 16.41
CA LEU A 400 -7.13 -22.45 14.95
C LEU A 400 -8.50 -22.70 14.34
N LYS A 401 -8.68 -22.26 13.12
CA LYS A 401 -9.84 -22.55 12.29
C LYS A 401 -9.36 -23.15 10.97
N TRP A 402 -9.98 -24.25 10.55
CA TRP A 402 -9.81 -24.78 9.21
C TRP A 402 -10.57 -23.91 8.20
N ASN A 403 -9.94 -23.56 7.11
CA ASN A 403 -10.50 -22.80 6.01
C ASN A 403 -10.53 -23.67 4.74
N ASP A 404 -11.72 -24.07 4.32
CA ASP A 404 -11.93 -24.92 3.14
C ASP A 404 -11.66 -24.18 1.82
N GLU A 405 -11.74 -22.86 1.81
CA GLU A 405 -11.54 -22.06 0.60
C GLU A 405 -10.05 -21.90 0.26
N THR A 406 -9.23 -21.69 1.29
CA THR A 406 -7.78 -21.50 1.15
C THR A 406 -6.98 -22.76 1.45
N LEU A 407 -7.64 -23.84 1.93
CA LEU A 407 -7.02 -25.07 2.39
C LEU A 407 -5.92 -24.83 3.43
N SER A 408 -6.21 -23.98 4.41
CA SER A 408 -5.27 -23.54 5.42
C SER A 408 -5.81 -23.70 6.84
N PHE A 409 -4.87 -23.75 7.81
CA PHE A 409 -5.17 -23.50 9.20
C PHE A 409 -4.98 -22.02 9.50
N ASP A 410 -6.05 -21.35 9.89
CA ASP A 410 -6.05 -19.92 10.17
C ASP A 410 -5.96 -19.66 11.67
N TRP A 411 -5.00 -18.83 12.07
CA TRP A 411 -4.78 -18.36 13.43
C TRP A 411 -5.03 -16.84 13.51
N SER A 412 -6.06 -16.45 14.27
CA SER A 412 -6.36 -15.03 14.46
C SER A 412 -5.45 -14.41 15.50
N SER A 413 -5.13 -13.12 15.31
CA SER A 413 -4.34 -12.33 16.28
C SER A 413 -5.12 -12.04 17.56
N PHE A 414 -4.38 -11.71 18.62
CA PHE A 414 -4.87 -11.26 19.91
C PHE A 414 -5.89 -12.20 20.57
N GLN A 415 -5.65 -13.51 20.48
CA GLN A 415 -6.43 -14.50 21.23
C GLN A 415 -5.88 -14.61 22.66
N TYR A 416 -6.78 -14.75 23.63
CA TYR A 416 -6.40 -15.15 24.99
C TYR A 416 -5.96 -16.62 25.00
N LEU A 417 -4.70 -16.85 25.34
CA LEU A 417 -4.09 -18.18 25.32
C LEU A 417 -4.09 -18.87 26.71
N GLY A 418 -4.22 -18.11 27.77
CA GLY A 418 -4.20 -18.61 29.15
C GLY A 418 -3.66 -17.59 30.14
N GLY A 419 -3.66 -17.97 31.43
CA GLY A 419 -3.10 -17.15 32.51
C GLY A 419 -1.78 -17.70 33.03
N VAL A 420 -0.85 -16.81 33.39
CA VAL A 420 0.43 -17.15 34.00
C VAL A 420 0.70 -16.24 35.21
N THR A 421 1.55 -16.69 36.12
CA THR A 421 2.05 -15.86 37.21
C THR A 421 3.54 -15.64 36.99
N LEU A 422 3.95 -14.38 36.87
CA LEU A 422 5.35 -14.00 36.71
C LEU A 422 6.15 -14.30 37.99
N THR A 423 7.47 -14.34 37.87
CA THR A 423 8.37 -14.53 39.03
C THR A 423 8.26 -13.42 40.09
N SER A 424 7.75 -12.24 39.67
CA SER A 424 7.38 -11.13 40.57
C SER A 424 6.13 -11.41 41.43
N GLY A 425 5.40 -12.49 41.17
CA GLY A 425 4.09 -12.77 41.75
C GLY A 425 2.91 -12.11 41.03
N THR A 426 3.14 -11.39 39.94
CA THR A 426 2.10 -10.73 39.15
C THR A 426 1.37 -11.74 38.30
N ALA A 427 0.04 -11.83 38.43
CA ALA A 427 -0.81 -12.62 37.54
C ALA A 427 -1.03 -11.86 36.23
N CYS A 428 -0.85 -12.56 35.09
CA CYS A 428 -0.98 -11.99 33.76
C CYS A 428 -1.90 -12.88 32.88
N SER A 429 -2.50 -12.26 31.90
CA SER A 429 -3.13 -12.95 30.76
C SER A 429 -2.14 -12.98 29.59
N VAL A 430 -2.07 -14.11 28.88
CA VAL A 430 -1.18 -14.26 27.71
C VAL A 430 -2.00 -14.19 26.44
N TYR A 431 -1.52 -13.40 25.48
CA TYR A 431 -2.13 -13.22 24.16
C TYR A 431 -1.08 -13.48 23.07
N ASN A 432 -1.53 -13.94 21.89
CA ASN A 432 -0.68 -13.99 20.70
C ASN A 432 -0.70 -12.65 19.98
N ILE A 433 0.46 -12.14 19.63
CA ILE A 433 0.66 -10.94 18.83
C ILE A 433 1.48 -11.31 17.60
N PHE A 434 0.98 -11.01 16.41
CA PHE A 434 1.72 -11.22 15.17
C PHE A 434 2.66 -10.06 14.90
N LEU A 435 3.83 -10.36 14.38
CA LEU A 435 4.90 -9.41 14.12
C LEU A 435 5.37 -9.50 12.68
N GLY A 436 5.33 -8.36 11.97
CA GLY A 436 6.09 -8.08 10.76
C GLY A 436 7.43 -7.41 11.09
N ASP A 437 8.09 -6.82 10.11
CA ASP A 437 9.40 -6.17 10.32
C ASP A 437 9.30 -4.91 11.19
N GLN A 438 8.27 -4.09 11.00
CA GLN A 438 8.08 -2.82 11.73
C GLN A 438 6.76 -2.75 12.51
N TYR A 439 5.76 -3.55 12.11
CA TYR A 439 4.42 -3.52 12.67
C TYR A 439 4.07 -4.79 13.42
N TRP A 440 3.17 -4.68 14.37
CA TRP A 440 2.61 -5.77 15.15
C TRP A 440 1.11 -5.63 15.36
N SER A 441 0.41 -6.73 15.54
CA SER A 441 -1.06 -6.81 15.64
C SER A 441 -1.60 -6.51 17.05
N ALA A 442 -0.98 -5.58 17.79
CA ALA A 442 -1.35 -5.34 19.19
C ALA A 442 -2.83 -4.99 19.35
N LEU A 443 -3.49 -5.68 20.29
CA LEU A 443 -4.89 -5.47 20.67
C LEU A 443 -5.92 -5.58 19.54
N SER A 444 -5.52 -6.10 18.37
CA SER A 444 -6.41 -6.30 17.22
C SER A 444 -6.61 -7.78 16.92
N THR A 445 -7.86 -8.18 16.69
CA THR A 445 -8.25 -9.53 16.25
C THR A 445 -8.39 -9.65 14.73
N ASN A 446 -8.09 -8.59 13.98
CA ASN A 446 -8.38 -8.50 12.54
C ASN A 446 -7.31 -9.13 11.64
N PHE A 447 -6.17 -9.51 12.21
CA PHE A 447 -5.10 -10.13 11.45
C PHE A 447 -5.16 -11.65 11.56
N THR A 448 -4.86 -12.32 10.45
CA THR A 448 -4.82 -13.78 10.38
C THR A 448 -3.45 -14.23 9.91
N TYR A 449 -2.90 -15.25 10.57
CA TYR A 449 -1.70 -15.94 10.15
C TYR A 449 -2.09 -17.34 9.70
N SER A 450 -1.95 -17.62 8.41
CA SER A 450 -2.46 -18.83 7.78
C SER A 450 -1.34 -19.80 7.46
N ALA A 451 -1.64 -21.08 7.63
CA ALA A 451 -0.77 -22.20 7.29
C ALA A 451 -1.44 -23.04 6.18
N PRO A 452 -1.17 -22.75 4.89
CA PRO A 452 -1.64 -23.58 3.79
C PRO A 452 -1.12 -25.02 3.91
N VAL A 453 -2.00 -25.98 3.65
CA VAL A 453 -1.64 -27.40 3.69
C VAL A 453 -0.93 -27.79 2.41
N SER A 454 0.17 -28.51 2.56
CA SER A 454 0.97 -29.09 1.49
C SER A 454 1.23 -30.57 1.75
N TYR A 455 1.66 -31.27 0.72
CA TYR A 455 2.09 -32.66 0.81
C TYR A 455 3.38 -32.88 0.03
N ASP A 456 4.29 -33.63 0.59
CA ASP A 456 5.39 -34.24 -0.14
C ASP A 456 5.65 -35.69 0.36
N ALA A 457 6.31 -36.52 -0.46
CA ALA A 457 6.52 -37.92 -0.16
C ALA A 457 7.46 -38.15 1.05
N GLU A 458 8.29 -37.19 1.42
CA GLU A 458 9.25 -37.30 2.52
C GLU A 458 8.58 -36.91 3.85
N ASN A 459 7.80 -35.83 3.88
CA ASN A 459 7.24 -35.22 5.08
C ASN A 459 5.76 -35.61 5.31
N GLY A 460 5.08 -36.15 4.28
CA GLY A 460 3.65 -36.37 4.33
C GLY A 460 2.84 -35.05 4.23
N THR A 461 1.68 -35.02 4.86
CA THR A 461 0.85 -33.81 4.94
C THR A 461 1.38 -32.86 6.02
N TYR A 462 1.63 -31.60 5.67
CA TYR A 462 2.10 -30.56 6.59
C TYR A 462 1.52 -29.20 6.23
N ALA A 463 1.61 -28.23 7.15
CA ALA A 463 1.21 -26.87 6.93
C ALA A 463 2.21 -25.92 7.59
N ILE A 464 2.69 -24.92 6.85
CA ILE A 464 3.66 -23.94 7.34
C ILE A 464 2.93 -22.59 7.48
N PHE A 465 3.01 -22.00 8.65
CA PHE A 465 2.52 -20.64 8.85
C PHE A 465 3.41 -19.67 8.05
N SER A 466 2.91 -19.20 6.93
CA SER A 466 3.65 -18.40 5.97
C SER A 466 2.84 -17.25 5.35
N GLU A 467 1.51 -17.29 5.47
CA GLU A 467 0.63 -16.32 4.85
C GLU A 467 -0.06 -15.43 5.89
N GLY A 468 -0.06 -14.15 5.64
CA GLY A 468 -0.68 -13.13 6.48
C GLY A 468 0.19 -11.88 6.59
N GLU A 469 -0.47 -10.75 6.74
CA GLU A 469 0.19 -9.45 6.80
C GLU A 469 -0.31 -8.63 7.98
N VAL A 470 0.56 -7.78 8.50
CA VAL A 470 0.23 -6.72 9.43
C VAL A 470 0.66 -5.40 8.81
N ASN A 471 -0.30 -4.57 8.40
CA ASN A 471 -0.06 -3.31 7.70
C ASN A 471 0.83 -3.44 6.44
N GLY A 472 0.56 -4.45 5.61
CA GLY A 472 1.32 -4.69 4.38
C GLY A 472 2.69 -5.32 4.58
N GLU A 473 3.04 -5.72 5.81
CA GLU A 473 4.26 -6.49 6.12
C GLU A 473 3.93 -7.95 6.42
N GLN A 474 4.64 -8.86 5.80
CA GLN A 474 4.51 -10.29 6.06
C GLN A 474 4.72 -10.62 7.54
N ILE A 475 3.86 -11.46 8.10
CA ILE A 475 4.03 -11.97 9.46
C ILE A 475 5.25 -12.88 9.50
N SER A 476 6.23 -12.54 10.36
CA SER A 476 7.49 -13.26 10.50
C SER A 476 7.58 -14.09 11.78
N SER A 477 6.80 -13.75 12.80
CA SER A 477 6.83 -14.42 14.10
C SER A 477 5.56 -14.16 14.92
N VAL A 478 5.36 -14.98 15.96
CA VAL A 478 4.28 -14.83 16.92
C VAL A 478 4.87 -14.58 18.30
N TYR A 479 4.52 -13.47 18.92
CA TYR A 479 4.89 -13.14 20.30
C TYR A 479 3.81 -13.63 21.25
N LEU A 480 4.25 -14.29 22.33
CA LEU A 480 3.41 -14.63 23.47
C LEU A 480 3.52 -13.51 24.50
N GLU A 481 2.59 -12.58 24.45
CA GLU A 481 2.62 -11.36 25.23
C GLU A 481 1.90 -11.51 26.57
N ALA A 482 2.58 -11.11 27.66
CA ALA A 482 1.97 -10.96 28.97
C ALA A 482 1.25 -9.60 29.03
N CYS A 483 -0.02 -9.64 29.37
CA CYS A 483 -0.85 -8.45 29.53
C CYS A 483 -1.49 -8.41 30.92
N ASN A 484 -1.88 -7.23 31.34
CA ASN A 484 -2.83 -7.08 32.46
C ASN A 484 -4.12 -7.85 32.14
N PRO A 485 -4.85 -8.37 33.14
CA PRO A 485 -6.14 -9.00 32.88
C PRO A 485 -7.10 -8.04 32.15
N ASN A 486 -7.71 -8.51 31.04
CA ASN A 486 -8.61 -7.72 30.19
C ASN A 486 -7.97 -6.44 29.63
N PRO A 487 -6.89 -6.54 28.86
CA PRO A 487 -6.18 -5.38 28.34
C PRO A 487 -7.06 -4.56 27.39
N ALA A 488 -7.07 -3.25 27.60
CA ALA A 488 -7.87 -2.29 26.83
C ALA A 488 -7.00 -1.31 26.03
N SER A 489 -5.70 -1.25 26.34
CA SER A 489 -4.74 -0.36 25.67
C SER A 489 -3.34 -1.00 25.63
N SER A 490 -2.49 -0.44 24.78
CA SER A 490 -1.08 -0.87 24.70
C SER A 490 -0.30 -0.74 26.01
N ASN A 491 -0.75 0.13 26.92
CA ASN A 491 -0.18 0.26 28.27
C ASN A 491 -0.44 -0.96 29.16
N ASP A 492 -1.34 -1.84 28.78
CA ASP A 492 -1.64 -3.07 29.48
C ASP A 492 -0.71 -4.23 29.10
N ILE A 493 0.12 -4.04 28.06
CA ILE A 493 1.15 -4.99 27.66
C ILE A 493 2.34 -4.85 28.60
N LEU A 494 2.66 -5.93 29.30
CA LEU A 494 3.74 -5.98 30.29
C LEU A 494 5.07 -6.43 29.66
N GLY A 495 5.03 -7.03 28.48
CA GLY A 495 6.16 -7.54 27.71
C GLY A 495 5.94 -8.97 27.24
N TYR A 496 6.81 -9.45 26.36
CA TYR A 496 6.70 -10.81 25.83
C TYR A 496 7.35 -11.84 26.75
N LEU A 497 6.74 -13.02 26.80
CA LEU A 497 7.23 -14.19 27.55
C LEU A 497 8.07 -15.10 26.68
N ASP A 498 7.64 -15.28 25.43
CA ASP A 498 8.31 -16.13 24.44
C ASP A 498 7.99 -15.66 23.03
N ILE A 499 8.70 -16.22 22.04
CA ILE A 499 8.50 -15.97 20.61
C ILE A 499 8.40 -17.32 19.92
N MET A 500 7.39 -17.49 19.08
CA MET A 500 7.28 -18.63 18.19
C MET A 500 7.80 -18.24 16.81
N GLN A 501 8.91 -18.85 16.40
CA GLN A 501 9.51 -18.64 15.08
C GLN A 501 9.27 -19.86 14.21
N SER A 502 8.91 -19.62 12.95
CA SER A 502 8.68 -20.66 11.94
C SER A 502 7.78 -21.81 12.43
N PRO A 503 6.57 -21.51 12.93
CA PRO A 503 5.66 -22.58 13.36
C PRO A 503 5.21 -23.42 12.17
N VAL A 504 5.21 -24.75 12.37
CA VAL A 504 4.80 -25.74 11.36
C VAL A 504 3.93 -26.80 12.02
N LEU A 505 2.93 -27.24 11.27
CA LEU A 505 2.04 -28.34 11.62
C LEU A 505 2.38 -29.54 10.73
N VAL A 506 2.61 -30.70 11.31
CA VAL A 506 2.89 -31.93 10.57
C VAL A 506 1.85 -32.97 10.96
N LYS A 507 1.10 -33.52 10.00
CA LYS A 507 0.14 -34.58 10.24
C LYS A 507 0.87 -35.89 10.56
N ILE A 508 0.53 -36.50 11.68
CA ILE A 508 1.10 -37.79 12.07
C ILE A 508 0.30 -38.92 11.37
N PRO A 509 0.93 -39.78 10.56
CA PRO A 509 0.25 -40.92 9.96
C PRO A 509 -0.39 -41.83 11.02
N ALA A 510 -1.58 -42.38 10.73
CA ALA A 510 -2.35 -43.16 11.69
C ALA A 510 -1.66 -44.47 12.10
N ASP A 511 -0.76 -45.02 11.29
CA ASP A 511 0.01 -46.23 11.50
C ASP A 511 1.36 -46.02 12.22
N GLU A 512 1.77 -44.78 12.42
CA GLU A 512 3.04 -44.44 13.06
C GLU A 512 2.84 -43.82 14.43
N THR A 513 2.80 -44.64 15.45
CA THR A 513 2.85 -44.21 16.87
C THR A 513 4.26 -43.76 17.31
N SER A 514 5.19 -43.47 16.41
CA SER A 514 6.58 -43.32 16.79
C SER A 514 7.13 -41.88 16.61
N ALA A 515 7.61 -41.35 17.73
CA ALA A 515 8.55 -40.25 17.83
C ALA A 515 9.82 -40.38 16.94
N ALA A 516 10.04 -41.53 16.28
CA ALA A 516 11.22 -41.78 15.48
C ALA A 516 11.20 -41.12 14.10
N ARG A 517 10.04 -41.06 13.43
CA ARG A 517 9.89 -40.35 12.14
C ARG A 517 9.91 -38.84 12.36
N VAL A 518 9.25 -38.38 13.39
CA VAL A 518 9.28 -36.98 13.82
C VAL A 518 10.72 -36.48 14.08
N LYS A 519 11.59 -37.34 14.67
CA LYS A 519 13.03 -37.04 14.82
C LYS A 519 13.80 -37.01 13.48
N GLY A 520 13.35 -37.72 12.47
CA GLY A 520 13.90 -37.68 11.11
C GLY A 520 13.58 -36.37 10.41
N MET A 521 12.34 -35.91 10.51
CA MET A 521 11.88 -34.62 9.95
C MET A 521 12.61 -33.39 10.51
N MET A 522 13.02 -33.46 11.78
CA MET A 522 13.83 -32.39 12.41
C MET A 522 15.22 -32.20 11.78
N LYS A 523 15.75 -33.19 11.07
CA LYS A 523 17.08 -33.11 10.46
C LYS A 523 17.07 -32.61 9.04
N THR A 524 15.93 -32.67 8.37
CA THR A 524 15.81 -32.13 7.02
C THR A 524 15.62 -30.61 7.14
N LYS A 525 16.67 -29.85 6.85
CA LYS A 525 16.61 -28.39 6.77
C LYS A 525 15.50 -28.02 5.80
N MET A 526 14.32 -27.71 6.30
CA MET A 526 13.41 -26.85 5.54
C MET A 526 14.20 -25.59 5.20
N ARG A 527 14.40 -25.31 3.92
CA ARG A 527 14.96 -24.06 3.47
C ARG A 527 13.88 -23.00 3.62
N CYS A 528 13.60 -22.62 4.86
CA CYS A 528 13.00 -21.33 5.12
C CYS A 528 13.99 -20.29 4.58
N ASN A 529 13.53 -19.40 3.72
CA ASN A 529 14.28 -18.21 3.35
C ASN A 529 14.86 -17.63 4.64
N LYS A 530 16.14 -17.30 4.63
CA LYS A 530 16.89 -16.81 5.78
C LYS A 530 16.05 -15.82 6.56
N VAL A 531 15.55 -16.24 7.73
CA VAL A 531 15.08 -15.32 8.74
C VAL A 531 16.30 -14.47 9.11
N PRO A 532 16.26 -13.15 8.98
CA PRO A 532 17.37 -12.30 9.43
C PRO A 532 17.59 -12.62 10.91
N ALA A 533 18.85 -12.83 11.31
CA ALA A 533 19.20 -13.03 12.69
C ALA A 533 18.74 -11.79 13.49
N PHE A 534 17.68 -11.92 14.26
CA PHE A 534 17.20 -10.88 15.14
C PHE A 534 18.16 -10.74 16.32
N HIS A 535 19.07 -9.77 16.21
CA HIS A 535 19.69 -9.13 17.36
C HIS A 535 18.94 -7.83 17.58
N ALA A 536 18.00 -7.79 18.48
CA ALA A 536 17.73 -6.60 19.29
C ALA A 536 16.56 -6.84 20.23
N ASN A 537 16.71 -6.36 21.44
CA ASN A 537 15.59 -5.99 22.30
C ASN A 537 14.56 -5.21 21.46
N PRO A 538 13.27 -5.50 21.55
CA PRO A 538 12.25 -4.65 20.99
C PRO A 538 12.31 -3.32 21.73
N VAL A 539 13.02 -2.39 21.15
CA VAL A 539 13.04 -1.01 21.62
C VAL A 539 11.63 -0.48 21.39
N PHE A 540 11.07 0.10 22.42
CA PHE A 540 9.91 0.98 22.35
C PHE A 540 10.09 1.96 21.18
N GLY A 541 9.35 1.76 20.09
CA GLY A 541 9.48 2.53 18.86
C GLY A 541 8.79 1.91 17.64
N LYS A 542 8.30 0.68 17.77
CA LYS A 542 7.48 0.07 16.71
C LYS A 542 6.07 0.65 16.75
N LYS A 543 5.52 1.01 15.60
CA LYS A 543 4.19 1.59 15.49
C LYS A 543 3.13 0.54 15.81
N PHE A 544 2.20 0.87 16.70
CA PHE A 544 1.04 0.03 16.97
C PHE A 544 0.02 0.17 15.85
N VAL A 545 -0.53 -0.95 15.40
CA VAL A 545 -1.73 -1.01 14.56
C VAL A 545 -2.91 -1.35 15.46
N LYS A 546 -3.90 -0.49 15.49
CA LYS A 546 -5.14 -0.69 16.25
C LYS A 546 -6.07 -1.63 15.54
#